data_ccd33fc2ff64be7a6cf07854eb854407
#
_entry.id   ccd33fc2ff64be7a6cf07854eb854407
#
_cell.length_a   1.000
_cell.length_b   1.000
_cell.length_c   1.000
_cell.angle_alpha   90.00
_cell.angle_beta   90.00
_cell.angle_gamma   90.00
#
_symmetry.space_group_name_H-M   'P 1'
#
loop_
_entity.id
_entity.type
_entity.pdbx_description
1 polymer ?
#
loop_
_entity_poly.entity_id
_entity_poly.type
_entity_poly.pdbx_seq_one_letter_code
_entity_poly.pdbx_strand_id
1 'polypeptide(L)'
;MKTSREKVLEVFERRSNGDGVMWTGNPDWEIVQAASEKWGIECSNESLFRFFDDDCRWISADPGYKHPEGLPAINTDYGLPPRATLSAEGCFANVESIAEIEAYPWPDVKYCDFTDVYAEIDKFQDKMVFTGMWSCFFHQVADFFGMENYFIKMYEEPEIVEAVTERLVDWYVESNDKFFAGLGDRADVMFFGNDFGTQLDLFMSPEMFRKFVLPGFKRIIAVAKKYNKKVLLHSCGSIYRIIPDLIEAGVDAIHPIQAAAVGMSANDLAQFKNDLSFVGGIDAQSFFVNATPDEIEREVERVRSVLGPSIVISPSHERIMPNIPVENLYAMAKAAKR
;
A
#
# COMPACT_ATOMS: atom_id res chain seq x y z
N MET A 1 -4.88 6.12 -28.99
CA MET A 1 -3.87 6.44 -27.93
C MET A 1 -4.27 5.63 -26.74
N LYS A 2 -3.32 4.96 -26.05
CA LYS A 2 -3.63 4.18 -24.85
C LYS A 2 -4.05 5.10 -23.70
N THR A 3 -5.01 4.66 -22.89
CA THR A 3 -5.37 5.32 -21.62
C THR A 3 -4.28 5.13 -20.58
N SER A 4 -4.29 5.93 -19.52
CA SER A 4 -3.42 5.74 -18.35
C SER A 4 -3.59 4.34 -17.75
N ARG A 5 -4.85 3.88 -17.63
CA ARG A 5 -5.21 2.53 -17.16
C ARG A 5 -4.49 1.43 -17.96
N GLU A 6 -4.57 1.50 -19.30
CA GLU A 6 -3.91 0.51 -20.18
C GLU A 6 -2.38 0.54 -20.05
N LYS A 7 -1.77 1.73 -19.97
CA LYS A 7 -0.32 1.87 -19.82
C LYS A 7 0.19 1.28 -18.51
N VAL A 8 -0.47 1.59 -17.39
CA VAL A 8 -0.07 1.07 -16.07
C VAL A 8 -0.30 -0.44 -15.99
N LEU A 9 -1.39 -0.96 -16.59
CA LEU A 9 -1.62 -2.40 -16.65
C LEU A 9 -0.51 -3.13 -17.41
N GLU A 10 -0.02 -2.55 -18.51
CA GLU A 10 1.14 -3.09 -19.24
C GLU A 10 2.42 -3.12 -18.38
N VAL A 11 2.63 -2.14 -17.49
CA VAL A 11 3.73 -2.18 -16.53
C VAL A 11 3.56 -3.35 -15.56
N PHE A 12 2.38 -3.55 -14.98
CA PHE A 12 2.09 -4.66 -14.08
C PHE A 12 2.20 -6.03 -14.77
N GLU A 13 2.03 -6.07 -16.08
CA GLU A 13 2.21 -7.27 -16.91
C GLU A 13 3.65 -7.37 -17.48
N ARG A 14 4.53 -6.43 -17.18
CA ARG A 14 5.94 -6.38 -17.64
C ARG A 14 6.09 -6.42 -19.17
N ARG A 15 5.12 -5.86 -19.88
CA ARG A 15 5.07 -5.76 -21.35
C ARG A 15 4.98 -4.32 -21.87
N SER A 16 5.23 -3.34 -21.03
CA SER A 16 5.23 -1.92 -21.42
C SER A 16 6.27 -1.65 -22.52
N ASN A 17 5.90 -0.83 -23.48
CA ASN A 17 6.79 -0.39 -24.57
C ASN A 17 7.69 0.80 -24.15
N GLY A 18 7.75 1.12 -22.87
CA GLY A 18 8.47 2.29 -22.36
C GLY A 18 7.61 3.55 -22.30
N ASP A 19 6.30 3.46 -22.54
CA ASP A 19 5.36 4.54 -22.24
C ASP A 19 5.54 4.97 -20.79
N GLY A 20 5.90 6.24 -20.57
CA GLY A 20 6.13 6.75 -19.22
C GLY A 20 4.84 6.84 -18.44
N VAL A 21 4.85 6.26 -17.24
CA VAL A 21 3.74 6.29 -16.29
C VAL A 21 4.21 6.70 -14.90
N MET A 22 3.32 7.37 -14.16
CA MET A 22 3.64 7.86 -12.84
C MET A 22 2.45 7.84 -11.89
N TRP A 23 2.77 7.87 -10.61
CA TRP A 23 1.85 8.14 -9.52
C TRP A 23 2.45 9.19 -8.58
N THR A 24 1.72 10.28 -8.37
CA THR A 24 2.16 11.35 -7.45
C THR A 24 2.11 10.91 -5.98
N GLY A 25 1.28 9.93 -5.66
CA GLY A 25 0.95 9.59 -4.28
C GLY A 25 -0.17 10.47 -3.72
N ASN A 26 -0.16 10.67 -2.39
CA ASN A 26 -1.14 11.49 -1.65
C ASN A 26 -0.43 12.71 -1.06
N PRO A 27 -0.39 13.85 -1.74
CA PRO A 27 0.27 15.05 -1.24
C PRO A 27 -0.50 15.65 -0.06
N ASP A 28 0.24 16.10 0.95
CA ASP A 28 -0.30 16.89 2.05
C ASP A 28 -0.91 18.19 1.50
N TRP A 29 -1.89 18.74 2.24
CA TRP A 29 -2.65 19.91 1.80
C TRP A 29 -1.77 21.13 1.48
N GLU A 30 -0.69 21.31 2.23
CA GLU A 30 0.29 22.38 2.02
C GLU A 30 1.00 22.27 0.66
N ILE A 31 1.22 21.07 0.16
CA ILE A 31 1.76 20.84 -1.20
C ILE A 31 0.74 21.29 -2.25
N VAL A 32 -0.53 20.94 -2.05
CA VAL A 32 -1.62 21.34 -2.96
C VAL A 32 -1.78 22.85 -3.00
N GLN A 33 -1.72 23.52 -1.84
CA GLN A 33 -1.75 24.98 -1.73
C GLN A 33 -0.56 25.61 -2.44
N ALA A 34 0.67 25.15 -2.16
CA ALA A 34 1.87 25.69 -2.79
C ALA A 34 1.85 25.52 -4.33
N ALA A 35 1.35 24.39 -4.82
CA ALA A 35 1.17 24.15 -6.26
C ALA A 35 0.12 25.09 -6.87
N SER A 36 -1.01 25.29 -6.18
CA SER A 36 -2.09 26.20 -6.59
C SER A 36 -1.59 27.63 -6.71
N GLU A 37 -0.88 28.12 -5.69
CA GLU A 37 -0.29 29.47 -5.68
C GLU A 37 0.74 29.65 -6.80
N LYS A 38 1.59 28.64 -7.01
CA LYS A 38 2.69 28.71 -7.98
C LYS A 38 2.21 28.65 -9.43
N TRP A 39 1.25 27.79 -9.74
CA TRP A 39 0.84 27.51 -11.12
C TRP A 39 -0.56 28.01 -11.47
N GLY A 40 -1.28 28.62 -10.52
CA GLY A 40 -2.62 29.14 -10.75
C GLY A 40 -3.67 28.05 -11.05
N ILE A 41 -3.44 26.84 -10.57
CA ILE A 41 -4.41 25.74 -10.68
C ILE A 41 -5.39 25.80 -9.51
N GLU A 42 -6.55 25.16 -9.67
CA GLU A 42 -7.51 25.00 -8.58
C GLU A 42 -6.85 24.28 -7.39
N CYS A 43 -7.12 24.72 -6.16
CA CYS A 43 -6.57 24.15 -4.94
C CYS A 43 -7.32 22.85 -4.58
N SER A 44 -7.00 21.77 -5.29
CA SER A 44 -7.53 20.43 -5.07
C SER A 44 -6.53 19.37 -5.52
N ASN A 45 -6.58 18.17 -4.89
CA ASN A 45 -5.74 17.05 -5.28
C ASN A 45 -5.96 16.67 -6.76
N GLU A 46 -7.21 16.65 -7.21
CA GLU A 46 -7.51 16.26 -8.58
C GLU A 46 -6.97 17.26 -9.60
N SER A 47 -6.99 18.56 -9.30
CA SER A 47 -6.38 19.58 -10.16
C SER A 47 -4.87 19.43 -10.24
N LEU A 48 -4.21 19.07 -9.13
CA LEU A 48 -2.78 18.78 -9.09
C LEU A 48 -2.45 17.52 -9.92
N PHE A 49 -3.21 16.44 -9.74
CA PHE A 49 -3.02 15.21 -10.49
C PHE A 49 -3.22 15.41 -12.00
N ARG A 50 -4.21 16.20 -12.40
CA ARG A 50 -4.41 16.55 -13.81
C ARG A 50 -3.28 17.42 -14.35
N PHE A 51 -2.78 18.36 -13.58
CA PHE A 51 -1.65 19.21 -13.97
C PHE A 51 -0.38 18.40 -14.20
N PHE A 52 -0.14 17.35 -13.41
CA PHE A 52 0.98 16.42 -13.58
C PHE A 52 0.74 15.33 -14.63
N ASP A 53 -0.47 15.24 -15.19
CA ASP A 53 -0.91 14.12 -16.04
C ASP A 53 -0.72 12.76 -15.32
N ASP A 54 -1.09 12.70 -14.04
CA ASP A 54 -0.96 11.51 -13.21
C ASP A 54 -1.81 10.35 -13.75
N ASP A 55 -1.24 9.14 -13.75
CA ASP A 55 -1.88 7.95 -14.32
C ASP A 55 -2.72 7.18 -13.32
N CYS A 56 -2.53 7.39 -12.01
CA CYS A 56 -3.08 6.55 -10.97
C CYS A 56 -4.01 7.33 -10.02
N ARG A 57 -4.94 6.61 -9.40
CA ARG A 57 -5.76 7.10 -8.27
C ARG A 57 -5.83 5.99 -7.23
N TRP A 58 -5.71 6.36 -5.96
CA TRP A 58 -5.96 5.44 -4.87
C TRP A 58 -7.32 5.73 -4.24
N ILE A 59 -8.21 4.73 -4.30
CA ILE A 59 -9.57 4.80 -3.73
C ILE A 59 -9.76 3.56 -2.86
N SER A 60 -9.58 3.72 -1.54
CA SER A 60 -9.76 2.63 -0.59
C SER A 60 -11.22 2.19 -0.50
N ALA A 61 -11.44 0.90 -0.23
CA ALA A 61 -12.76 0.34 0.05
C ALA A 61 -13.17 0.48 1.53
N ASP A 62 -12.24 0.83 2.44
CA ASP A 62 -12.52 0.90 3.89
C ASP A 62 -13.73 1.77 4.28
N PRO A 63 -13.99 2.93 3.61
CA PRO A 63 -15.18 3.72 3.90
C PRO A 63 -16.52 3.00 3.61
N GLY A 64 -16.49 1.87 2.95
CA GLY A 64 -17.65 1.01 2.75
C GLY A 64 -18.15 0.28 4.01
N TYR A 65 -17.34 0.20 5.09
CA TYR A 65 -17.83 -0.34 6.35
C TYR A 65 -18.65 0.72 7.11
N LYS A 66 -19.94 0.43 7.35
CA LYS A 66 -20.92 1.37 7.90
C LYS A 66 -21.66 0.74 9.08
N HIS A 67 -21.02 0.65 10.26
CA HIS A 67 -21.70 0.18 11.47
C HIS A 67 -22.77 1.17 11.91
N PRO A 68 -24.00 0.73 12.29
CA PRO A 68 -25.11 1.61 12.66
C PRO A 68 -24.81 2.52 13.86
N GLU A 69 -23.92 2.08 14.76
CA GLU A 69 -23.48 2.86 15.91
C GLU A 69 -22.19 3.67 15.65
N GLY A 70 -21.71 3.71 14.40
CA GLY A 70 -20.50 4.42 14.02
C GLY A 70 -19.20 3.79 14.55
N LEU A 71 -19.23 2.51 14.92
CA LEU A 71 -18.02 1.80 15.38
C LEU A 71 -17.09 1.51 14.19
N PRO A 72 -15.77 1.59 14.38
CA PRO A 72 -14.80 1.18 13.38
C PRO A 72 -14.89 -0.34 13.14
N ALA A 73 -14.41 -0.80 11.98
CA ALA A 73 -14.32 -2.23 11.70
C ALA A 73 -13.43 -2.95 12.70
N ILE A 74 -12.25 -2.40 12.95
CA ILE A 74 -11.29 -2.93 13.94
C ILE A 74 -10.98 -1.86 14.97
N ASN A 75 -11.03 -2.22 16.24
CA ASN A 75 -10.73 -1.36 17.37
C ASN A 75 -9.75 -2.06 18.34
N THR A 76 -8.47 -1.90 18.09
CA THR A 76 -7.40 -2.53 18.89
C THR A 76 -7.28 -1.96 20.30
N ASP A 77 -7.91 -0.80 20.56
CA ASP A 77 -7.97 -0.14 21.87
C ASP A 77 -9.31 -0.41 22.61
N TYR A 78 -10.07 -1.45 22.19
CA TYR A 78 -11.39 -1.75 22.74
C TYR A 78 -11.37 -1.84 24.27
N GLY A 79 -12.11 -0.94 24.91
CA GLY A 79 -12.15 -0.84 26.39
C GLY A 79 -10.95 -0.15 27.02
N LEU A 80 -9.99 0.38 26.25
CA LEU A 80 -8.79 1.08 26.69
C LEU A 80 -8.77 2.53 26.19
N PRO A 81 -7.99 3.44 26.83
CA PRO A 81 -7.70 4.74 26.23
C PRO A 81 -6.85 4.58 24.96
N PRO A 82 -6.91 5.54 24.02
CA PRO A 82 -6.10 5.52 22.79
C PRO A 82 -4.61 5.37 23.11
N ARG A 83 -3.92 4.50 22.39
CA ARG A 83 -2.50 4.23 22.59
C ARG A 83 -1.63 5.42 22.17
N ALA A 84 -0.59 5.68 22.95
CA ALA A 84 0.36 6.77 22.67
C ALA A 84 1.58 6.30 21.83
N THR A 85 1.87 5.01 21.80
CA THR A 85 3.03 4.41 21.12
C THR A 85 2.67 3.04 20.55
N LEU A 86 3.47 2.55 19.59
CA LEU A 86 3.30 1.21 19.00
C LEU A 86 3.51 0.08 20.01
N SER A 87 4.29 0.29 21.06
CA SER A 87 4.53 -0.69 22.13
C SER A 87 3.54 -0.60 23.28
N ALA A 88 2.63 0.39 23.29
CA ALA A 88 1.57 0.43 24.29
C ALA A 88 0.64 -0.77 24.14
N GLU A 89 0.19 -1.30 25.29
CA GLU A 89 -0.69 -2.47 25.32
C GLU A 89 -2.00 -2.22 24.59
N GLY A 90 -2.38 -3.16 23.73
CA GLY A 90 -3.70 -3.24 23.14
C GLY A 90 -4.64 -4.12 23.97
N CYS A 91 -5.88 -4.26 23.53
CA CYS A 91 -6.91 -4.94 24.33
C CYS A 91 -6.67 -6.46 24.52
N PHE A 92 -5.75 -7.06 23.79
CA PHE A 92 -5.35 -8.46 23.95
C PHE A 92 -3.94 -8.64 24.57
N ALA A 93 -3.34 -7.57 25.11
CA ALA A 93 -2.01 -7.67 25.70
C ALA A 93 -1.90 -8.78 26.75
N ASN A 94 -2.95 -8.95 27.58
CA ASN A 94 -3.02 -9.91 28.68
C ASN A 94 -4.04 -11.04 28.43
N VAL A 95 -4.42 -11.29 27.18
CA VAL A 95 -5.34 -12.40 26.84
C VAL A 95 -4.65 -13.75 27.09
N GLU A 96 -5.36 -14.67 27.77
CA GLU A 96 -4.85 -15.98 28.14
C GLU A 96 -5.58 -17.14 27.43
N SER A 97 -6.70 -16.86 26.74
CA SER A 97 -7.50 -17.90 26.11
C SER A 97 -8.11 -17.50 24.77
N ILE A 98 -8.28 -18.48 23.90
CA ILE A 98 -8.99 -18.29 22.63
C ILE A 98 -10.45 -17.86 22.87
N ALA A 99 -11.08 -18.29 23.98
CA ALA A 99 -12.45 -17.91 24.29
C ALA A 99 -12.61 -16.39 24.51
N GLU A 100 -11.60 -15.72 25.07
CA GLU A 100 -11.59 -14.26 25.21
C GLU A 100 -11.47 -13.57 23.85
N ILE A 101 -10.65 -14.12 22.94
CA ILE A 101 -10.52 -13.62 21.56
C ILE A 101 -11.86 -13.77 20.81
N GLU A 102 -12.55 -14.92 20.98
CA GLU A 102 -13.85 -15.17 20.37
C GLU A 102 -14.94 -14.23 20.88
N ALA A 103 -14.85 -13.80 22.14
CA ALA A 103 -15.80 -12.87 22.76
C ALA A 103 -15.64 -11.41 22.29
N TYR A 104 -14.56 -11.06 21.59
CA TYR A 104 -14.37 -9.73 21.04
C TYR A 104 -15.44 -9.44 19.98
N PRO A 105 -15.95 -8.19 19.89
CA PRO A 105 -16.96 -7.82 18.88
C PRO A 105 -16.34 -7.66 17.48
N TRP A 106 -15.98 -8.79 16.86
CA TRP A 106 -15.42 -8.82 15.51
C TRP A 106 -16.35 -8.18 14.48
N PRO A 107 -15.82 -7.50 13.46
CA PRO A 107 -16.64 -6.85 12.45
C PRO A 107 -17.47 -7.87 11.65
N ASP A 108 -18.64 -7.44 11.20
CA ASP A 108 -19.54 -8.26 10.39
C ASP A 108 -19.67 -7.65 8.98
N VAL A 109 -19.39 -8.43 7.97
CA VAL A 109 -19.47 -8.06 6.55
C VAL A 109 -20.85 -7.55 6.11
N LYS A 110 -21.92 -7.85 6.89
CA LYS A 110 -23.26 -7.30 6.64
C LYS A 110 -23.29 -5.77 6.67
N TYR A 111 -22.39 -5.13 7.43
CA TYR A 111 -22.29 -3.68 7.51
C TYR A 111 -21.47 -3.05 6.38
N CYS A 112 -20.92 -3.84 5.46
CA CYS A 112 -20.25 -3.32 4.28
C CYS A 112 -21.26 -2.92 3.19
N ASP A 113 -21.23 -1.65 2.80
CA ASP A 113 -21.92 -1.08 1.64
C ASP A 113 -20.91 -0.26 0.83
N PHE A 114 -20.53 -0.77 -0.32
CA PHE A 114 -19.51 -0.17 -1.19
C PHE A 114 -20.09 0.71 -2.32
N THR A 115 -21.37 1.00 -2.29
CA THR A 115 -22.06 1.77 -3.35
C THR A 115 -21.36 3.09 -3.63
N ASP A 116 -21.02 3.87 -2.59
CA ASP A 116 -20.36 5.17 -2.74
C ASP A 116 -18.93 5.02 -3.27
N VAL A 117 -18.23 3.94 -2.85
CA VAL A 117 -16.86 3.64 -3.33
C VAL A 117 -16.88 3.31 -4.83
N TYR A 118 -17.83 2.49 -5.28
CA TYR A 118 -17.98 2.21 -6.71
C TYR A 118 -18.28 3.46 -7.52
N ALA A 119 -19.16 4.33 -7.02
CA ALA A 119 -19.47 5.60 -7.67
C ALA A 119 -18.26 6.55 -7.75
N GLU A 120 -17.35 6.50 -6.76
CA GLU A 120 -16.11 7.25 -6.82
C GLU A 120 -15.15 6.68 -7.86
N ILE A 121 -14.99 5.35 -7.90
CA ILE A 121 -14.15 4.66 -8.89
C ILE A 121 -14.64 4.93 -10.32
N ASP A 122 -15.96 4.99 -10.53
CA ASP A 122 -16.56 5.22 -11.85
C ASP A 122 -16.16 6.57 -12.48
N LYS A 123 -15.68 7.53 -11.68
CA LYS A 123 -15.19 8.84 -12.18
C LYS A 123 -13.83 8.74 -12.91
N PHE A 124 -13.09 7.63 -12.75
CA PHE A 124 -11.69 7.50 -13.17
C PHE A 124 -11.44 6.29 -14.09
N GLN A 125 -12.36 6.01 -15.01
CA GLN A 125 -12.30 4.82 -15.87
C GLN A 125 -11.10 4.80 -16.86
N ASP A 126 -10.53 5.96 -17.18
CA ASP A 126 -9.32 6.10 -18.02
C ASP A 126 -8.01 6.06 -17.19
N LYS A 127 -8.11 6.12 -15.87
CA LYS A 127 -6.97 6.07 -14.93
C LYS A 127 -6.82 4.67 -14.34
N MET A 128 -5.60 4.34 -13.90
CA MET A 128 -5.40 3.16 -13.07
C MET A 128 -5.90 3.44 -11.66
N VAL A 129 -6.91 2.70 -11.22
CA VAL A 129 -7.41 2.81 -9.85
C VAL A 129 -6.85 1.67 -9.01
N PHE A 130 -6.10 2.05 -7.97
CA PHE A 130 -5.67 1.18 -6.90
C PHE A 130 -6.76 1.15 -5.84
N THR A 131 -7.30 -0.03 -5.49
CA THR A 131 -8.46 -0.15 -4.62
C THR A 131 -8.47 -1.47 -3.83
N GLY A 132 -9.47 -1.66 -2.97
CA GLY A 132 -9.64 -2.79 -2.05
C GLY A 132 -9.61 -2.33 -0.60
N MET A 133 -9.92 -3.23 0.32
CA MET A 133 -9.71 -3.00 1.76
C MET A 133 -8.21 -2.90 2.04
N TRP A 134 -7.79 -1.98 2.91
CA TRP A 134 -6.38 -1.77 3.20
C TRP A 134 -5.67 -3.00 3.80
N SER A 135 -6.42 -3.89 4.41
CA SER A 135 -6.01 -5.26 4.82
C SER A 135 -4.69 -5.32 5.61
N CYS A 136 -4.48 -4.36 6.54
CA CYS A 136 -3.26 -4.24 7.32
C CYS A 136 -3.24 -5.17 8.56
N PHE A 137 -3.60 -6.44 8.37
CA PHE A 137 -3.81 -7.38 9.49
C PHE A 137 -2.57 -7.57 10.37
N PHE A 138 -1.35 -7.56 9.81
CA PHE A 138 -0.13 -7.70 10.60
C PHE A 138 0.02 -6.56 11.62
N HIS A 139 -0.18 -5.32 11.19
CA HIS A 139 -0.16 -4.16 12.09
C HIS A 139 -1.24 -4.25 13.14
N GLN A 140 -2.46 -4.66 12.75
CA GLN A 140 -3.57 -4.76 13.68
C GLN A 140 -3.38 -5.88 14.71
N VAL A 141 -2.80 -7.03 14.32
CA VAL A 141 -2.42 -8.08 15.29
C VAL A 141 -1.39 -7.51 16.27
N ALA A 142 -0.34 -6.86 15.76
CA ALA A 142 0.65 -6.21 16.62
C ALA A 142 0.03 -5.15 17.54
N ASP A 143 -0.97 -4.42 17.03
CA ASP A 143 -1.70 -3.41 17.79
C ASP A 143 -2.59 -4.00 18.87
N PHE A 144 -3.23 -5.14 18.64
CA PHE A 144 -4.02 -5.83 19.65
C PHE A 144 -3.21 -6.24 20.90
N PHE A 145 -1.94 -6.58 20.70
CA PHE A 145 -1.06 -7.01 21.77
C PHE A 145 -0.15 -5.89 22.32
N GLY A 146 0.17 -4.89 21.50
CA GLY A 146 1.34 -4.03 21.61
C GLY A 146 2.54 -4.70 20.91
N MET A 147 3.30 -3.95 20.11
CA MET A 147 4.32 -4.52 19.18
C MET A 147 5.37 -5.40 19.89
N GLU A 148 5.89 -4.97 21.04
CA GLU A 148 6.88 -5.76 21.79
C GLU A 148 6.27 -7.09 22.26
N ASN A 149 5.08 -7.02 22.87
CA ASN A 149 4.37 -8.17 23.39
C ASN A 149 3.95 -9.14 22.29
N TYR A 150 3.57 -8.61 21.11
CA TYR A 150 3.28 -9.42 19.93
C TYR A 150 4.46 -10.30 19.51
N PHE A 151 5.67 -9.72 19.45
CA PHE A 151 6.86 -10.52 19.11
C PHE A 151 7.22 -11.57 20.16
N ILE A 152 7.01 -11.27 21.45
CA ILE A 152 7.20 -12.23 22.54
C ILE A 152 6.19 -13.38 22.41
N LYS A 153 4.90 -13.06 22.25
CA LYS A 153 3.82 -14.04 22.12
C LYS A 153 3.95 -14.95 20.90
N MET A 154 4.57 -14.51 19.81
CA MET A 154 4.90 -15.39 18.68
C MET A 154 5.73 -16.63 19.07
N TYR A 155 6.54 -16.52 20.13
CA TYR A 155 7.37 -17.61 20.65
C TYR A 155 6.73 -18.34 21.80
N GLU A 156 6.10 -17.62 22.74
CA GLU A 156 5.60 -18.16 23.99
C GLU A 156 4.17 -18.70 23.87
N GLU A 157 3.32 -18.02 23.06
CA GLU A 157 1.89 -18.32 22.94
C GLU A 157 1.44 -18.23 21.46
N PRO A 158 2.08 -18.98 20.54
CA PRO A 158 1.82 -18.86 19.11
C PRO A 158 0.36 -19.09 18.71
N GLU A 159 -0.36 -19.96 19.40
CA GLU A 159 -1.77 -20.25 19.17
C GLU A 159 -2.69 -19.06 19.46
N ILE A 160 -2.34 -18.20 20.41
CA ILE A 160 -3.06 -16.97 20.70
C ILE A 160 -2.86 -15.96 19.57
N VAL A 161 -1.62 -15.81 19.10
CA VAL A 161 -1.29 -14.94 17.96
C VAL A 161 -1.98 -15.42 16.69
N GLU A 162 -1.95 -16.71 16.43
CA GLU A 162 -2.60 -17.33 15.26
C GLU A 162 -4.13 -17.11 15.32
N ALA A 163 -4.78 -17.28 16.48
CA ALA A 163 -6.21 -17.06 16.64
C ALA A 163 -6.65 -15.62 16.30
N VAL A 164 -5.92 -14.61 16.78
CA VAL A 164 -6.20 -13.19 16.44
C VAL A 164 -5.95 -12.95 14.96
N THR A 165 -4.85 -13.49 14.41
CA THR A 165 -4.50 -13.36 12.99
C THR A 165 -5.59 -13.94 12.10
N GLU A 166 -6.09 -15.15 12.41
CA GLU A 166 -7.14 -15.80 11.63
C GLU A 166 -8.43 -14.97 11.60
N ARG A 167 -8.86 -14.39 12.72
CA ARG A 167 -10.05 -13.54 12.78
C ARG A 167 -9.93 -12.30 11.90
N LEU A 168 -8.76 -11.65 11.89
CA LEU A 168 -8.51 -10.50 11.04
C LEU A 168 -8.43 -10.89 9.55
N VAL A 169 -7.74 -11.99 9.25
CA VAL A 169 -7.64 -12.50 7.88
C VAL A 169 -9.01 -12.89 7.35
N ASP A 170 -9.84 -13.59 8.13
CA ASP A 170 -11.21 -13.95 7.76
C ASP A 170 -12.03 -12.70 7.41
N TRP A 171 -11.98 -11.68 8.27
CA TRP A 171 -12.62 -10.40 8.01
C TRP A 171 -12.18 -9.79 6.66
N TYR A 172 -10.87 -9.73 6.40
CA TYR A 172 -10.36 -9.14 5.17
C TYR A 172 -10.65 -9.99 3.93
N VAL A 173 -10.68 -11.31 4.06
CA VAL A 173 -11.10 -12.21 2.99
C VAL A 173 -12.57 -11.99 2.64
N GLU A 174 -13.46 -11.97 3.63
CA GLU A 174 -14.90 -11.79 3.42
C GLU A 174 -15.24 -10.40 2.88
N SER A 175 -14.66 -9.34 3.45
CA SER A 175 -14.93 -7.96 3.03
C SER A 175 -14.40 -7.68 1.61
N ASN A 176 -13.19 -8.13 1.28
CA ASN A 176 -12.65 -8.03 -0.08
C ASN A 176 -13.43 -8.89 -1.07
N ASP A 177 -13.86 -10.10 -0.69
CA ASP A 177 -14.69 -10.95 -1.57
C ASP A 177 -16.00 -10.24 -1.94
N LYS A 178 -16.69 -9.67 -0.94
CA LYS A 178 -17.90 -8.86 -1.16
C LYS A 178 -17.62 -7.64 -2.03
N PHE A 179 -16.50 -6.92 -1.77
CA PHE A 179 -16.12 -5.75 -2.54
C PHE A 179 -15.84 -6.09 -4.00
N PHE A 180 -14.97 -7.06 -4.27
CA PHE A 180 -14.60 -7.41 -5.65
C PHE A 180 -15.74 -8.08 -6.43
N ALA A 181 -16.66 -8.78 -5.77
CA ALA A 181 -17.87 -9.31 -6.40
C ALA A 181 -18.74 -8.18 -6.99
N GLY A 182 -18.84 -7.04 -6.31
CA GLY A 182 -19.60 -5.87 -6.80
C GLY A 182 -18.79 -4.92 -7.70
N LEU A 183 -17.46 -4.98 -7.64
CA LEU A 183 -16.59 -4.07 -8.39
C LEU A 183 -16.66 -4.30 -9.91
N GLY A 184 -16.72 -5.56 -10.36
CA GLY A 184 -16.65 -5.91 -11.78
C GLY A 184 -15.36 -5.42 -12.44
N ASP A 185 -15.49 -4.82 -13.63
CA ASP A 185 -14.34 -4.34 -14.44
C ASP A 185 -13.98 -2.87 -14.18
N ARG A 186 -14.49 -2.25 -13.08
CA ARG A 186 -14.23 -0.85 -12.76
C ARG A 186 -12.80 -0.54 -12.42
N ALA A 187 -12.07 -1.49 -11.82
CA ALA A 187 -10.66 -1.38 -11.50
C ALA A 187 -9.94 -2.72 -11.64
N ASP A 188 -8.61 -2.70 -11.81
CA ASP A 188 -7.80 -3.88 -12.12
C ASP A 188 -6.86 -4.30 -10.99
N VAL A 189 -6.62 -3.42 -10.00
CA VAL A 189 -5.55 -3.59 -9.01
C VAL A 189 -6.10 -3.54 -7.60
N MET A 190 -5.88 -4.63 -6.85
CA MET A 190 -5.98 -4.62 -5.39
C MET A 190 -4.71 -3.99 -4.82
N PHE A 191 -4.88 -2.96 -3.99
CA PHE A 191 -3.80 -2.30 -3.27
C PHE A 191 -4.04 -2.38 -1.78
N PHE A 192 -3.12 -3.02 -1.06
CA PHE A 192 -3.20 -3.16 0.38
C PHE A 192 -1.80 -3.15 1.00
N GLY A 193 -1.70 -2.94 2.30
CA GLY A 193 -0.41 -2.70 2.90
C GLY A 193 -0.19 -3.19 4.32
N ASN A 194 1.05 -3.57 4.56
CA ASN A 194 1.62 -3.86 5.87
C ASN A 194 3.12 -3.61 5.81
N ASP A 195 3.66 -2.83 6.74
CA ASP A 195 5.10 -2.59 6.79
C ASP A 195 5.81 -3.73 7.51
N PHE A 196 6.77 -4.37 6.83
CA PHE A 196 7.55 -5.48 7.37
C PHE A 196 8.99 -5.12 7.64
N GLY A 197 9.44 -3.95 7.16
CA GLY A 197 10.84 -3.54 7.20
C GLY A 197 11.10 -2.26 7.97
N THR A 198 12.28 -2.20 8.56
CA THR A 198 12.94 -0.97 8.99
C THR A 198 13.80 -0.43 7.84
N GLN A 199 14.59 0.62 8.07
CA GLN A 199 15.59 1.08 7.10
C GLN A 199 16.70 0.04 6.85
N LEU A 200 16.94 -0.89 7.78
CA LEU A 200 18.08 -1.80 7.78
C LEU A 200 17.71 -3.24 7.42
N ASP A 201 16.60 -3.76 7.94
CA ASP A 201 16.17 -5.17 7.75
C ASP A 201 14.69 -5.30 8.12
N LEU A 202 14.16 -6.51 8.03
CA LEU A 202 12.81 -6.89 8.46
C LEU A 202 12.63 -6.70 9.98
N PHE A 203 11.39 -6.47 10.42
CA PHE A 203 11.02 -6.50 11.86
C PHE A 203 11.16 -7.90 12.47
N MET A 204 11.06 -8.94 11.66
CA MET A 204 11.14 -10.35 12.08
C MET A 204 11.97 -11.16 11.08
N SER A 205 12.38 -12.36 11.48
CA SER A 205 13.06 -13.26 10.54
C SER A 205 12.13 -13.73 9.41
N PRO A 206 12.68 -14.06 8.22
CA PRO A 206 11.86 -14.62 7.15
C PRO A 206 11.09 -15.89 7.55
N GLU A 207 11.62 -16.69 8.47
CA GLU A 207 10.95 -17.89 9.01
C GLU A 207 9.68 -17.51 9.79
N MET A 208 9.77 -16.47 10.64
CA MET A 208 8.62 -15.96 11.39
C MET A 208 7.58 -15.33 10.46
N PHE A 209 8.02 -14.59 9.45
CA PHE A 209 7.14 -14.07 8.41
C PHE A 209 6.38 -15.20 7.69
N ARG A 210 7.09 -16.25 7.27
CA ARG A 210 6.50 -17.42 6.60
C ARG A 210 5.52 -18.18 7.50
N LYS A 211 5.75 -18.21 8.81
CA LYS A 211 4.89 -18.89 9.76
C LYS A 211 3.62 -18.08 10.07
N PHE A 212 3.75 -16.81 10.45
CA PHE A 212 2.66 -16.04 11.04
C PHE A 212 1.97 -15.07 10.08
N VAL A 213 2.63 -14.66 8.99
CA VAL A 213 2.12 -13.61 8.11
C VAL A 213 1.76 -14.14 6.72
N LEU A 214 2.67 -14.87 6.08
CA LEU A 214 2.52 -15.31 4.70
C LEU A 214 1.24 -16.15 4.44
N PRO A 215 0.76 -17.04 5.35
CA PRO A 215 -0.47 -17.77 5.12
C PRO A 215 -1.70 -16.86 4.97
N GLY A 216 -1.85 -15.87 5.85
CA GLY A 216 -2.92 -14.87 5.77
C GLY A 216 -2.83 -14.02 4.49
N PHE A 217 -1.61 -13.62 4.11
CA PHE A 217 -1.37 -12.93 2.84
C PHE A 217 -1.84 -13.75 1.64
N LYS A 218 -1.45 -15.01 1.54
CA LYS A 218 -1.88 -15.90 0.45
C LYS A 218 -3.40 -15.99 0.35
N ARG A 219 -4.12 -16.01 1.45
CA ARG A 219 -5.60 -16.03 1.48
C ARG A 219 -6.21 -14.73 0.94
N ILE A 220 -5.69 -13.57 1.36
CA ILE A 220 -6.15 -12.25 0.88
C ILE A 220 -5.83 -12.08 -0.61
N ILE A 221 -4.62 -12.43 -1.04
CA ILE A 221 -4.21 -12.39 -2.46
C ILE A 221 -5.10 -13.29 -3.32
N ALA A 222 -5.46 -14.47 -2.83
CA ALA A 222 -6.33 -15.41 -3.54
C ALA A 222 -7.70 -14.79 -3.86
N VAL A 223 -8.23 -13.90 -3.01
CA VAL A 223 -9.47 -13.16 -3.31
C VAL A 223 -9.28 -12.26 -4.53
N ALA A 224 -8.20 -11.47 -4.58
CA ALA A 224 -7.92 -10.62 -5.76
C ALA A 224 -7.80 -11.47 -7.04
N LYS A 225 -7.08 -12.58 -6.97
CA LYS A 225 -6.87 -13.49 -8.12
C LYS A 225 -8.17 -14.17 -8.58
N LYS A 226 -9.08 -14.51 -7.67
CA LYS A 226 -10.43 -15.02 -7.98
C LYS A 226 -11.20 -14.08 -8.91
N TYR A 227 -11.00 -12.77 -8.76
CA TYR A 227 -11.63 -11.73 -9.58
C TYR A 227 -10.70 -11.18 -10.68
N ASN A 228 -9.63 -11.88 -11.03
CA ASN A 228 -8.63 -11.50 -12.04
C ASN A 228 -7.98 -10.14 -11.80
N LYS A 229 -7.83 -9.73 -10.52
CA LYS A 229 -7.17 -8.49 -10.16
C LYS A 229 -5.67 -8.70 -9.99
N LYS A 230 -4.90 -7.68 -10.39
CA LYS A 230 -3.49 -7.58 -10.02
C LYS A 230 -3.35 -7.20 -8.55
N VAL A 231 -2.21 -7.53 -7.96
CA VAL A 231 -1.94 -7.26 -6.55
C VAL A 231 -0.75 -6.32 -6.43
N LEU A 232 -1.00 -5.12 -5.91
CA LEU A 232 0.01 -4.16 -5.49
C LEU A 232 0.11 -4.23 -3.95
N LEU A 233 1.27 -4.62 -3.44
CA LEU A 233 1.53 -4.67 -2.01
C LEU A 233 2.28 -3.41 -1.58
N HIS A 234 1.76 -2.70 -0.56
CA HIS A 234 2.53 -1.70 0.17
C HIS A 234 3.30 -2.34 1.30
N SER A 235 4.60 -2.03 1.37
CA SER A 235 5.42 -2.27 2.56
C SER A 235 6.61 -1.33 2.57
N CYS A 236 6.67 -0.46 3.56
CA CYS A 236 7.83 0.37 3.80
C CYS A 236 9.04 -0.45 4.29
N GLY A 237 10.23 0.15 4.17
CA GLY A 237 11.48 -0.39 4.68
C GLY A 237 12.14 -1.45 3.80
N SER A 238 13.14 -2.10 4.37
CA SER A 238 13.90 -3.16 3.73
C SER A 238 13.14 -4.49 3.79
N ILE A 239 12.46 -4.84 2.69
CA ILE A 239 11.74 -6.11 2.53
C ILE A 239 12.44 -7.07 1.57
N TYR A 240 13.67 -6.74 1.17
CA TYR A 240 14.43 -7.46 0.16
C TYR A 240 14.45 -8.98 0.38
N ARG A 241 14.61 -9.42 1.64
CA ARG A 241 14.73 -10.83 2.01
C ARG A 241 13.47 -11.66 1.81
N ILE A 242 12.30 -11.03 1.75
CA ILE A 242 11.01 -11.71 1.55
C ILE A 242 10.40 -11.48 0.17
N ILE A 243 11.04 -10.71 -0.71
CA ILE A 243 10.54 -10.51 -2.09
C ILE A 243 10.28 -11.84 -2.82
N PRO A 244 11.14 -12.87 -2.74
CA PRO A 244 10.84 -14.17 -3.35
C PRO A 244 9.55 -14.81 -2.82
N ASP A 245 9.31 -14.74 -1.50
CA ASP A 245 8.08 -15.25 -0.89
C ASP A 245 6.83 -14.49 -1.37
N LEU A 246 6.95 -13.16 -1.56
CA LEU A 246 5.86 -12.30 -2.07
C LEU A 246 5.53 -12.62 -3.53
N ILE A 247 6.55 -12.83 -4.37
CA ILE A 247 6.38 -13.26 -5.77
C ILE A 247 5.64 -14.61 -5.82
N GLU A 248 6.10 -15.59 -5.03
CA GLU A 248 5.46 -16.91 -4.93
C GLU A 248 4.01 -16.83 -4.45
N ALA A 249 3.72 -15.90 -3.53
CA ALA A 249 2.36 -15.65 -3.04
C ALA A 249 1.44 -15.03 -4.08
N GLY A 250 1.96 -14.49 -5.19
CA GLY A 250 1.19 -13.91 -6.27
C GLY A 250 1.09 -12.39 -6.26
N VAL A 251 1.99 -11.68 -5.56
CA VAL A 251 2.14 -10.22 -5.67
C VAL A 251 2.63 -9.89 -7.08
N ASP A 252 1.96 -8.97 -7.78
CA ASP A 252 2.33 -8.51 -9.11
C ASP A 252 3.25 -7.29 -9.07
N ALA A 253 3.10 -6.44 -8.05
CA ALA A 253 3.92 -5.24 -7.86
C ALA A 253 4.09 -4.89 -6.37
N ILE A 254 5.19 -4.21 -6.04
CA ILE A 254 5.45 -3.66 -4.71
C ILE A 254 5.48 -2.13 -4.73
N HIS A 255 5.02 -1.53 -3.64
CA HIS A 255 5.05 -0.10 -3.32
C HIS A 255 5.38 0.08 -1.82
N PRO A 256 6.10 1.12 -1.42
CA PRO A 256 6.97 1.91 -2.29
C PRO A 256 8.31 1.19 -2.52
N ILE A 257 9.02 1.52 -3.59
CA ILE A 257 10.45 1.29 -3.57
C ILE A 257 11.05 2.35 -2.65
N GLN A 258 11.34 1.99 -1.42
CA GLN A 258 12.01 2.88 -0.46
C GLN A 258 13.51 2.85 -0.70
N ALA A 259 13.97 3.60 -1.71
CA ALA A 259 15.30 3.50 -2.30
C ALA A 259 16.47 3.69 -1.33
N ALA A 260 16.24 4.37 -0.18
CA ALA A 260 17.24 4.56 0.88
C ALA A 260 17.32 3.39 1.86
N ALA A 261 16.36 2.46 1.86
CA ALA A 261 16.43 1.26 2.70
C ALA A 261 17.39 0.21 2.10
N VAL A 262 18.01 -0.58 2.97
CA VAL A 262 19.01 -1.60 2.57
C VAL A 262 18.39 -2.61 1.60
N GLY A 263 19.04 -2.83 0.46
CA GLY A 263 18.61 -3.78 -0.57
C GLY A 263 17.40 -3.33 -1.41
N MET A 264 16.92 -2.08 -1.24
CA MET A 264 15.74 -1.57 -1.92
C MET A 264 16.05 -0.54 -3.01
N SER A 265 17.33 -0.34 -3.37
CA SER A 265 17.66 0.52 -4.51
C SER A 265 17.21 -0.11 -5.84
N ALA A 266 17.00 0.71 -6.86
CA ALA A 266 16.67 0.21 -8.20
C ALA A 266 17.65 -0.85 -8.71
N ASN A 267 18.94 -0.70 -8.40
CA ASN A 267 19.97 -1.68 -8.80
C ASN A 267 19.82 -3.02 -8.07
N ASP A 268 19.51 -3.00 -6.77
CA ASP A 268 19.29 -4.23 -5.99
C ASP A 268 18.04 -4.98 -6.47
N LEU A 269 16.99 -4.22 -6.79
CA LEU A 269 15.69 -4.76 -7.23
C LEU A 269 15.68 -5.22 -8.70
N ALA A 270 16.67 -4.82 -9.51
CA ALA A 270 16.73 -5.15 -10.94
C ALA A 270 16.68 -6.64 -11.24
N GLN A 271 17.14 -7.49 -10.30
CA GLN A 271 17.09 -8.94 -10.44
C GLN A 271 15.66 -9.50 -10.45
N PHE A 272 14.70 -8.80 -9.87
CA PHE A 272 13.29 -9.23 -9.78
C PHE A 272 12.40 -8.65 -10.89
N LYS A 273 12.92 -7.77 -11.76
CA LYS A 273 12.11 -7.01 -12.74
C LYS A 273 11.37 -7.85 -13.79
N ASN A 274 11.75 -9.12 -13.94
CA ASN A 274 11.05 -10.04 -14.84
C ASN A 274 9.85 -10.75 -14.16
N ASP A 275 9.83 -10.77 -12.84
CA ASP A 275 8.84 -11.47 -12.04
C ASP A 275 7.93 -10.51 -11.27
N LEU A 276 8.42 -9.28 -10.99
CA LEU A 276 7.75 -8.29 -10.15
C LEU A 276 7.81 -6.92 -10.81
N SER A 277 6.73 -6.15 -10.70
CA SER A 277 6.71 -4.73 -11.06
C SER A 277 6.87 -3.84 -9.82
N PHE A 278 7.15 -2.56 -10.05
CA PHE A 278 7.54 -1.64 -9.00
C PHE A 278 6.75 -0.33 -9.10
N VAL A 279 6.45 0.26 -7.94
CA VAL A 279 5.88 1.61 -7.83
C VAL A 279 6.72 2.38 -6.82
N GLY A 280 7.32 3.51 -7.23
CA GLY A 280 8.20 4.28 -6.36
C GLY A 280 9.49 4.71 -7.04
N GLY A 281 10.59 4.67 -6.30
CA GLY A 281 11.96 4.80 -6.79
C GLY A 281 12.62 6.15 -6.57
N ILE A 282 11.87 7.24 -6.29
CA ILE A 282 12.45 8.57 -6.02
C ILE A 282 12.43 8.80 -4.51
N ASP A 283 13.62 8.80 -3.89
CA ASP A 283 13.77 8.89 -2.44
C ASP A 283 13.14 10.15 -1.86
N ALA A 284 12.02 9.97 -1.14
CA ALA A 284 11.25 11.05 -0.52
C ALA A 284 11.82 11.53 0.83
N GLN A 285 12.78 10.83 1.43
CA GLN A 285 13.32 11.16 2.74
C GLN A 285 14.40 12.25 2.67
N SER A 286 15.25 12.20 1.67
CA SER A 286 16.42 13.05 1.56
C SER A 286 16.60 13.63 0.16
N PHE A 287 16.65 12.78 -0.85
CA PHE A 287 16.99 13.22 -2.21
C PHE A 287 15.91 14.15 -2.78
N PHE A 288 14.65 13.78 -2.71
CA PHE A 288 13.53 14.56 -3.25
C PHE A 288 13.37 15.93 -2.57
N VAL A 289 13.81 16.01 -1.31
CA VAL A 289 13.78 17.27 -0.51
C VAL A 289 14.91 18.21 -0.91
N ASN A 290 16.13 17.69 -1.16
CA ASN A 290 17.34 18.51 -1.26
C ASN A 290 17.88 18.65 -2.69
N ALA A 291 17.45 17.81 -3.63
CA ALA A 291 17.91 17.85 -5.01
C ALA A 291 17.31 19.02 -5.79
N THR A 292 18.00 19.40 -6.84
CA THR A 292 17.49 20.32 -7.86
C THR A 292 16.54 19.60 -8.82
N PRO A 293 15.62 20.30 -9.51
CA PRO A 293 14.77 19.71 -10.54
C PRO A 293 15.54 18.91 -11.60
N ASP A 294 16.70 19.39 -12.05
CA ASP A 294 17.54 18.69 -13.04
C ASP A 294 18.13 17.37 -12.49
N GLU A 295 18.42 17.32 -11.19
CA GLU A 295 18.86 16.09 -10.53
C GLU A 295 17.71 15.09 -10.41
N ILE A 296 16.51 15.56 -10.11
CA ILE A 296 15.30 14.72 -10.10
C ILE A 296 15.04 14.13 -11.49
N GLU A 297 15.10 14.93 -12.57
CA GLU A 297 14.92 14.41 -13.94
C GLU A 297 15.94 13.31 -14.25
N ARG A 298 17.23 13.51 -13.91
CA ARG A 298 18.28 12.49 -14.12
C ARG A 298 18.04 11.23 -13.30
N GLU A 299 17.56 11.34 -12.06
CA GLU A 299 17.28 10.17 -11.24
C GLU A 299 16.08 9.35 -11.78
N VAL A 300 15.02 10.02 -12.26
CA VAL A 300 13.92 9.35 -12.95
C VAL A 300 14.41 8.56 -14.16
N GLU A 301 15.26 9.18 -14.99
CA GLU A 301 15.86 8.53 -16.17
C GLU A 301 16.72 7.33 -15.75
N ARG A 302 17.52 7.45 -14.69
CA ARG A 302 18.35 6.39 -14.15
C ARG A 302 17.49 5.21 -13.66
N VAL A 303 16.47 5.47 -12.83
CA VAL A 303 15.57 4.42 -12.30
C VAL A 303 14.87 3.68 -13.45
N ARG A 304 14.35 4.42 -14.43
CA ARG A 304 13.73 3.83 -15.63
C ARG A 304 14.72 2.99 -16.44
N SER A 305 15.96 3.43 -16.58
CA SER A 305 16.99 2.68 -17.33
C SER A 305 17.32 1.34 -16.67
N VAL A 306 17.25 1.26 -15.34
CA VAL A 306 17.58 0.05 -14.55
C VAL A 306 16.40 -0.91 -14.50
N LEU A 307 15.21 -0.44 -14.13
CA LEU A 307 14.03 -1.27 -13.93
C LEU A 307 13.22 -1.48 -15.22
N GLY A 308 13.47 -0.67 -16.24
CA GLY A 308 12.88 -0.83 -17.57
C GLY A 308 11.36 -0.71 -17.59
N PRO A 309 10.66 -1.63 -18.27
CA PRO A 309 9.22 -1.54 -18.44
C PRO A 309 8.40 -1.89 -17.18
N SER A 310 9.07 -2.26 -16.10
CA SER A 310 8.42 -2.78 -14.88
C SER A 310 8.25 -1.73 -13.77
N ILE A 311 8.33 -0.42 -14.09
CA ILE A 311 8.27 0.67 -13.11
C ILE A 311 7.18 1.69 -13.40
N VAL A 312 6.36 2.00 -12.39
CA VAL A 312 5.58 3.22 -12.26
C VAL A 312 6.39 4.19 -11.42
N ILE A 313 6.84 5.30 -12.01
CA ILE A 313 7.61 6.31 -11.27
C ILE A 313 6.72 6.96 -10.21
N SER A 314 7.21 6.96 -8.99
CA SER A 314 6.52 7.55 -7.83
C SER A 314 7.55 7.96 -6.78
N PRO A 315 7.22 8.85 -5.85
CA PRO A 315 8.01 9.01 -4.64
C PRO A 315 8.13 7.69 -3.85
N SER A 316 9.18 7.56 -3.06
CA SER A 316 9.40 6.37 -2.21
C SER A 316 8.51 6.31 -0.97
N HIS A 317 7.41 7.04 -0.97
CA HIS A 317 6.31 7.01 0.00
C HIS A 317 5.07 7.61 -0.65
N GLU A 318 3.87 7.11 -0.34
CA GLU A 318 2.61 7.65 -0.88
C GLU A 318 2.29 9.04 -0.31
N ARG A 319 2.62 9.30 0.95
CA ARG A 319 2.40 10.61 1.55
C ARG A 319 3.53 11.57 1.17
N ILE A 320 3.18 12.68 0.53
CA ILE A 320 4.12 13.72 0.12
C ILE A 320 4.08 14.85 1.15
N MET A 321 5.16 14.96 1.92
CA MET A 321 5.31 15.89 3.03
C MET A 321 5.58 17.32 2.54
N PRO A 322 5.21 18.36 3.32
CA PRO A 322 5.36 19.77 2.94
C PRO A 322 6.79 20.25 2.70
N ASN A 323 7.79 19.50 3.15
CA ASN A 323 9.20 19.82 2.95
C ASN A 323 9.72 19.47 1.55
N ILE A 324 8.92 18.79 0.71
CA ILE A 324 9.28 18.49 -0.69
C ILE A 324 8.92 19.68 -1.55
N PRO A 325 9.90 20.28 -2.29
CA PRO A 325 9.63 21.37 -3.22
C PRO A 325 8.66 20.92 -4.33
N VAL A 326 7.63 21.72 -4.59
CA VAL A 326 6.65 21.41 -5.65
C VAL A 326 7.28 21.35 -7.04
N GLU A 327 8.40 22.10 -7.25
CA GLU A 327 9.21 22.04 -8.47
C GLU A 327 9.80 20.66 -8.71
N ASN A 328 10.21 19.98 -7.66
CA ASN A 328 10.76 18.62 -7.73
C ASN A 328 9.66 17.60 -8.11
N LEU A 329 8.44 17.75 -7.56
CA LEU A 329 7.28 16.97 -8.00
C LEU A 329 7.00 17.19 -9.50
N TYR A 330 7.03 18.41 -9.96
CA TYR A 330 6.84 18.74 -11.38
C TYR A 330 7.95 18.17 -12.26
N ALA A 331 9.21 18.24 -11.82
CA ALA A 331 10.35 17.66 -12.53
C ALA A 331 10.23 16.14 -12.65
N MET A 332 9.83 15.46 -11.56
CA MET A 332 9.54 14.02 -11.58
C MET A 332 8.43 13.69 -12.58
N ALA A 333 7.30 14.40 -12.51
CA ALA A 333 6.17 14.21 -13.40
C ALA A 333 6.57 14.36 -14.88
N LYS A 334 7.28 15.44 -15.20
CA LYS A 334 7.76 15.73 -16.56
C LYS A 334 8.73 14.66 -17.08
N ALA A 335 9.67 14.21 -16.26
CA ALA A 335 10.64 13.18 -16.64
C ALA A 335 9.99 11.80 -16.79
N ALA A 336 9.04 11.46 -15.92
CA ALA A 336 8.32 10.18 -15.96
C ALA A 336 7.49 10.02 -17.24
N LYS A 337 7.06 11.10 -17.87
CA LYS A 337 6.22 11.09 -19.08
C LYS A 337 7.00 11.11 -20.42
N ARG A 338 8.32 11.22 -20.36
CA ARG A 338 9.20 11.10 -21.54
C ARG A 338 9.46 9.64 -21.87
#